data_a568060715a9dc666834bfa3cfc37cff
#
_entry.id   a568060715a9dc666834bfa3cfc37cff
#
_cell.length_a   1.000
_cell.length_b   1.000
_cell.length_c   1.000
_cell.angle_alpha   90.00
_cell.angle_beta   90.00
_cell.angle_gamma   90.00
#
_symmetry.space_group_name_H-M   'P 1'
#
loop_
_entity.id
_entity.type
_entity.pdbx_description
1 polymer ?
#
loop_
_entity_poly.entity_id
_entity_poly.type
_entity_poly.pdbx_seq_one_letter_code
_entity_poly.pdbx_strand_id
1 'polypeptide(L)'
;MNVLPSKTFCFYNEIKNMSLKKASLFILVILLIDQISKVYIKTHFTLLERHIVFDWFQIAFVENEGMAWGTKISDFIPFISEKTAKLSLSIFRIIAVIGIGYWLVSVIRKKVSKTLAIAVSLIFAGALGNIIDSVFYGVLFSDSLGKVATFLPPEGGYGSLFHGHVVDMLHFPIWKVILPEWLPFFGGKFFTFFEPVFNVADMAISTGIGILIFFNKSAFKEKESNESTEEHKFENV
;
A
#
# COMPACT_ATOMS: atom_id res chain seq x y z
N MET A 1 30.09 3.68 44.58
CA MET A 1 28.63 3.99 44.65
C MET A 1 28.03 3.64 43.29
N ASN A 2 27.57 2.40 43.12
CA ASN A 2 27.03 1.92 41.85
C ASN A 2 25.61 2.48 41.65
N VAL A 3 25.46 3.47 40.78
CA VAL A 3 24.15 3.98 40.37
C VAL A 3 23.61 3.00 39.31
N LEU A 4 22.69 2.13 39.73
CA LEU A 4 21.90 1.32 38.78
C LEU A 4 21.12 2.24 37.83
N PRO A 5 21.14 1.98 36.54
CA PRO A 5 20.32 2.76 35.60
C PRO A 5 18.86 2.60 36.01
N SER A 6 18.19 3.72 36.26
CA SER A 6 16.81 3.75 36.72
C SER A 6 15.90 3.04 35.72
N LYS A 7 14.99 2.19 36.20
CA LYS A 7 13.95 1.50 35.38
C LYS A 7 13.17 2.49 34.50
N THR A 8 13.10 3.75 34.89
CA THR A 8 12.46 4.85 34.16
C THR A 8 13.15 5.14 32.80
N PHE A 9 14.50 5.02 32.73
CA PHE A 9 15.24 5.25 31.48
C PHE A 9 14.99 4.11 30.47
N CYS A 10 14.84 2.89 30.95
CA CYS A 10 14.52 1.73 30.12
C CYS A 10 13.07 1.82 29.55
N PHE A 11 12.10 2.24 30.38
CA PHE A 11 10.71 2.46 29.96
C PHE A 11 10.57 3.58 28.94
N TYR A 12 11.30 4.69 29.09
CA TYR A 12 11.27 5.80 28.15
C TYR A 12 11.82 5.41 26.78
N ASN A 13 12.83 4.55 26.73
CA ASN A 13 13.37 4.02 25.46
C ASN A 13 12.45 2.99 24.79
N GLU A 14 11.66 2.23 25.55
CA GLU A 14 10.68 1.31 24.98
C GLU A 14 9.50 2.02 24.30
N ILE A 15 9.09 3.18 24.83
CA ILE A 15 8.03 4.01 24.20
C ILE A 15 8.52 4.60 22.87
N LYS A 16 9.81 4.83 22.71
CA LYS A 16 10.40 5.47 21.53
C LYS A 16 10.56 4.52 20.33
N ASN A 17 10.53 3.21 20.52
CA ASN A 17 10.72 2.22 19.45
C ASN A 17 9.42 1.47 19.11
N MET A 18 9.25 1.14 17.83
CA MET A 18 8.15 0.29 17.38
C MET A 18 8.48 -1.18 17.70
N SER A 19 7.62 -1.88 18.42
CA SER A 19 7.75 -3.32 18.66
C SER A 19 7.04 -4.10 17.55
N LEU A 20 7.42 -5.38 17.36
CA LEU A 20 6.73 -6.26 16.39
C LEU A 20 5.23 -6.33 16.67
N LYS A 21 4.81 -6.45 17.95
CA LYS A 21 3.38 -6.47 18.32
C LYS A 21 2.64 -5.19 17.87
N LYS A 22 3.24 -4.02 18.10
CA LYS A 22 2.65 -2.73 17.66
C LYS A 22 2.61 -2.62 16.14
N ALA A 23 3.66 -3.06 15.45
CA ALA A 23 3.69 -3.08 13.99
C ALA A 23 2.64 -4.03 13.43
N SER A 24 2.52 -5.25 13.95
CA SER A 24 1.50 -6.21 13.51
C SER A 24 0.08 -5.69 13.74
N LEU A 25 -0.20 -5.07 14.89
CA LEU A 25 -1.52 -4.47 15.14
C LEU A 25 -1.80 -3.32 14.18
N PHE A 26 -0.82 -2.46 13.92
CA PHE A 26 -0.94 -1.35 12.97
C PHE A 26 -1.22 -1.85 11.54
N ILE A 27 -0.47 -2.85 11.09
CA ILE A 27 -0.68 -3.50 9.79
C ILE A 27 -2.07 -4.13 9.71
N LEU A 28 -2.49 -4.86 10.76
CA LEU A 28 -3.81 -5.50 10.81
C LEU A 28 -4.94 -4.47 10.68
N VAL A 29 -4.85 -3.34 11.37
CA VAL A 29 -5.86 -2.27 11.27
C VAL A 29 -5.96 -1.74 9.85
N ILE A 30 -4.83 -1.46 9.19
CA ILE A 30 -4.82 -0.98 7.80
C ILE A 30 -5.43 -2.02 6.86
N LEU A 31 -5.05 -3.29 7.00
CA LEU A 31 -5.60 -4.38 6.21
C LEU A 31 -7.11 -4.55 6.40
N LEU A 32 -7.60 -4.45 7.64
CA LEU A 32 -9.03 -4.54 7.90
C LEU A 32 -9.79 -3.38 7.25
N ILE A 33 -9.30 -2.15 7.35
CA ILE A 33 -9.93 -1.00 6.69
C ILE A 33 -9.94 -1.19 5.17
N ASP A 34 -8.80 -1.59 4.60
CA ASP A 34 -8.67 -1.84 3.16
C ASP A 34 -9.65 -2.93 2.69
N GLN A 35 -9.60 -4.09 3.31
CA GLN A 35 -10.40 -5.25 2.87
C GLN A 35 -11.89 -5.06 3.12
N ILE A 36 -12.30 -4.44 4.25
CA ILE A 36 -13.70 -4.15 4.52
C ILE A 36 -14.24 -3.16 3.47
N SER A 37 -13.50 -2.10 3.16
CA SER A 37 -13.92 -1.14 2.15
C SER A 37 -14.03 -1.78 0.76
N LYS A 38 -13.08 -2.62 0.35
CA LYS A 38 -13.06 -3.33 -0.92
C LYS A 38 -14.23 -4.33 -1.05
N VAL A 39 -14.45 -5.14 -0.01
CA VAL A 39 -15.59 -6.08 0.02
C VAL A 39 -16.90 -5.33 -0.04
N TYR A 40 -17.05 -4.24 0.72
CA TYR A 40 -18.25 -3.40 0.69
C TYR A 40 -18.53 -2.87 -0.71
N ILE A 41 -17.55 -2.27 -1.36
CA ILE A 41 -17.70 -1.73 -2.71
C ILE A 41 -18.08 -2.83 -3.71
N LYS A 42 -17.35 -3.93 -3.70
CA LYS A 42 -17.59 -5.04 -4.63
C LYS A 42 -18.97 -5.69 -4.50
N THR A 43 -19.53 -5.68 -3.28
CA THR A 43 -20.83 -6.31 -2.99
C THR A 43 -22.00 -5.33 -2.96
N HIS A 44 -21.80 -4.03 -3.22
CA HIS A 44 -22.88 -3.03 -3.20
C HIS A 44 -22.89 -2.14 -4.44
N PHE A 45 -21.83 -2.12 -5.25
CA PHE A 45 -21.72 -1.32 -6.45
C PHE A 45 -21.63 -2.21 -7.69
N THR A 46 -22.16 -1.74 -8.81
CA THR A 46 -21.89 -2.32 -10.12
C THR A 46 -20.58 -1.77 -10.67
N LEU A 47 -19.89 -2.54 -11.49
CA LEU A 47 -18.61 -2.10 -12.09
C LEU A 47 -18.79 -0.77 -12.85
N LEU A 48 -17.87 0.17 -12.62
CA LEU A 48 -17.86 1.54 -13.14
C LEU A 48 -18.93 2.47 -12.54
N GLU A 49 -19.73 2.03 -11.60
CA GLU A 49 -20.65 2.89 -10.86
C GLU A 49 -19.89 3.95 -10.07
N ARG A 50 -20.46 5.17 -10.00
CA ARG A 50 -19.86 6.32 -9.30
C ARG A 50 -20.90 7.03 -8.46
N HIS A 51 -20.55 7.27 -7.21
CA HIS A 51 -21.31 8.12 -6.28
C HIS A 51 -20.53 9.39 -6.00
N ILE A 52 -21.11 10.54 -6.33
CA ILE A 52 -20.53 11.85 -6.06
C ILE A 52 -20.83 12.20 -4.61
N VAL A 53 -19.78 12.23 -3.75
CA VAL A 53 -19.88 12.69 -2.36
C VAL A 53 -19.68 14.20 -2.29
N PHE A 54 -18.64 14.69 -2.99
CA PHE A 54 -18.34 16.10 -3.22
C PHE A 54 -17.80 16.25 -4.66
N ASP A 55 -17.80 17.46 -5.20
CA ASP A 55 -17.27 17.70 -6.56
C ASP A 55 -15.82 17.24 -6.73
N TRP A 56 -15.05 17.31 -5.67
CA TRP A 56 -13.64 16.91 -5.60
C TRP A 56 -13.42 15.51 -5.05
N PHE A 57 -14.47 14.80 -4.58
CA PHE A 57 -14.36 13.43 -4.04
C PHE A 57 -15.54 12.57 -4.47
N GLN A 58 -15.24 11.44 -5.07
CA GLN A 58 -16.22 10.46 -5.53
C GLN A 58 -15.83 9.07 -5.07
N ILE A 59 -16.82 8.24 -4.81
CA ILE A 59 -16.64 6.80 -4.64
C ILE A 59 -16.98 6.16 -5.98
N ALA A 60 -16.02 5.43 -6.57
CA ALA A 60 -16.15 4.78 -7.86
C ALA A 60 -15.72 3.32 -7.74
N PHE A 61 -16.45 2.40 -8.34
CA PHE A 61 -16.02 1.02 -8.38
C PHE A 61 -15.25 0.72 -9.67
N VAL A 62 -13.97 0.42 -9.53
CA VAL A 62 -13.10 0.01 -10.64
C VAL A 62 -12.39 -1.28 -10.24
N GLU A 63 -12.31 -2.22 -11.18
CA GLU A 63 -11.50 -3.42 -11.07
C GLU A 63 -10.22 -3.27 -11.87
N ASN A 64 -9.08 -3.40 -11.19
CA ASN A 64 -7.76 -3.22 -11.75
C ASN A 64 -7.04 -4.58 -11.87
N GLU A 65 -6.56 -4.90 -13.05
CA GLU A 65 -5.79 -6.14 -13.28
C GLU A 65 -4.40 -6.13 -12.62
N GLY A 66 -4.08 -5.02 -11.96
CA GLY A 66 -2.89 -4.90 -11.15
C GLY A 66 -1.78 -4.06 -11.76
N MET A 67 -1.99 -3.42 -12.90
CA MET A 67 -1.09 -2.41 -13.43
C MET A 67 -1.74 -1.02 -13.40
N ALA A 68 -0.90 0.01 -13.23
CA ALA A 68 -1.37 1.38 -13.22
C ALA A 68 -2.04 1.75 -14.56
N TRP A 69 -3.13 2.53 -14.48
CA TRP A 69 -3.77 3.17 -15.64
C TRP A 69 -4.42 2.20 -16.63
N GLY A 70 -4.86 1.02 -16.17
CA GLY A 70 -5.51 0.02 -17.03
C GLY A 70 -4.60 -0.61 -18.09
N THR A 71 -3.29 -0.40 -18.00
CA THR A 71 -2.31 -1.06 -18.88
C THR A 71 -2.20 -2.55 -18.54
N LYS A 72 -1.89 -3.38 -19.53
CA LYS A 72 -1.65 -4.82 -19.37
C LYS A 72 -0.21 -5.15 -19.78
N ILE A 73 0.41 -6.13 -19.13
CA ILE A 73 1.75 -6.60 -19.53
C ILE A 73 1.72 -7.12 -20.96
N SER A 74 0.60 -7.71 -21.39
CA SER A 74 0.39 -8.17 -22.78
C SER A 74 0.48 -7.04 -23.79
N ASP A 75 0.24 -5.77 -23.41
CA ASP A 75 0.35 -4.63 -24.30
C ASP A 75 1.83 -4.33 -24.67
N PHE A 76 2.75 -4.70 -23.77
CA PHE A 76 4.20 -4.50 -23.94
C PHE A 76 4.90 -5.76 -24.47
N ILE A 77 4.37 -6.94 -24.21
CA ILE A 77 4.96 -8.23 -24.56
C ILE A 77 3.93 -9.11 -25.29
N PRO A 78 3.77 -8.95 -26.62
CA PRO A 78 2.70 -9.60 -27.38
C PRO A 78 2.72 -11.13 -27.37
N PHE A 79 3.84 -11.74 -26.96
CA PHE A 79 4.03 -13.22 -26.95
C PHE A 79 3.52 -13.87 -25.66
N ILE A 80 3.09 -13.11 -24.65
CA ILE A 80 2.63 -13.63 -23.35
C ILE A 80 1.12 -13.54 -23.29
N SER A 81 0.45 -14.64 -22.96
CA SER A 81 -0.99 -14.62 -22.73
C SER A 81 -1.35 -13.74 -21.53
N GLU A 82 -2.53 -13.11 -21.55
CA GLU A 82 -3.00 -12.27 -20.42
C GLU A 82 -2.97 -13.05 -19.08
N LYS A 83 -3.37 -14.34 -19.10
CA LYS A 83 -3.34 -15.20 -17.92
C LYS A 83 -1.92 -15.38 -17.38
N THR A 84 -0.96 -15.65 -18.26
CA THR A 84 0.44 -15.84 -17.87
C THR A 84 1.04 -14.54 -17.35
N ALA A 85 0.75 -13.42 -17.99
CA ALA A 85 1.20 -12.10 -17.58
C ALA A 85 0.69 -11.75 -16.17
N LYS A 86 -0.59 -12.00 -15.90
CA LYS A 86 -1.21 -11.75 -14.59
C LYS A 86 -0.66 -12.65 -13.49
N LEU A 87 -0.47 -13.94 -13.79
CA LEU A 87 0.17 -14.88 -12.86
C LEU A 87 1.60 -14.44 -12.52
N SER A 88 2.39 -14.08 -13.53
CA SER A 88 3.77 -13.60 -13.33
C SER A 88 3.82 -12.34 -12.47
N LEU A 89 2.91 -11.39 -12.69
CA LEU A 89 2.80 -10.18 -11.88
C LEU A 89 2.43 -10.50 -10.43
N SER A 90 1.48 -11.42 -10.23
CA SER A 90 1.07 -11.85 -8.89
C SER A 90 2.21 -12.53 -8.13
N ILE A 91 2.96 -13.41 -8.79
CA ILE A 91 4.15 -14.06 -8.21
C ILE A 91 5.24 -13.02 -7.86
N PHE A 92 5.53 -12.09 -8.78
CA PHE A 92 6.51 -11.01 -8.52
C PHE A 92 6.13 -10.19 -7.29
N ARG A 93 4.85 -9.82 -7.15
CA ARG A 93 4.33 -9.08 -5.99
C ARG A 93 4.47 -9.87 -4.68
N ILE A 94 4.20 -11.17 -4.70
CA ILE A 94 4.39 -12.03 -3.52
C ILE A 94 5.85 -12.02 -3.07
N ILE A 95 6.78 -12.19 -4.02
CA ILE A 95 8.22 -12.13 -3.71
C ILE A 95 8.59 -10.77 -3.13
N ALA A 96 8.08 -9.68 -3.72
CA ALA A 96 8.32 -8.33 -3.23
C ALA A 96 7.79 -8.13 -1.79
N VAL A 97 6.58 -8.60 -1.49
CA VAL A 97 5.97 -8.50 -0.14
C VAL A 97 6.76 -9.33 0.87
N ILE A 98 7.22 -10.53 0.51
CA ILE A 98 8.10 -11.33 1.38
C ILE A 98 9.38 -10.54 1.69
N GLY A 99 10.01 -9.92 0.69
CA GLY A 99 11.19 -9.08 0.86
C GLY A 99 10.95 -7.86 1.76
N ILE A 100 9.83 -7.15 1.57
CA ILE A 100 9.43 -6.02 2.41
C ILE A 100 9.15 -6.48 3.85
N GLY A 101 8.51 -7.62 4.04
CA GLY A 101 8.27 -8.21 5.34
C GLY A 101 9.56 -8.56 6.09
N TYR A 102 10.52 -9.17 5.39
CA TYR A 102 11.85 -9.43 5.93
C TYR A 102 12.56 -8.12 6.33
N TRP A 103 12.52 -7.11 5.47
CA TRP A 103 13.07 -5.78 5.77
C TRP A 103 12.41 -5.15 6.98
N LEU A 104 11.08 -5.19 7.10
CA LEU A 104 10.34 -4.69 8.25
C LEU A 104 10.79 -5.34 9.56
N VAL A 105 10.89 -6.68 9.58
CA VAL A 105 11.36 -7.42 10.76
C VAL A 105 12.79 -7.01 11.10
N SER A 106 13.66 -6.86 10.12
CA SER A 106 15.04 -6.41 10.31
C SER A 106 15.12 -5.01 10.93
N VAL A 107 14.34 -4.05 10.38
CA VAL A 107 14.27 -2.66 10.89
C VAL A 107 13.82 -2.62 12.35
N ILE A 108 12.78 -3.39 12.69
CA ILE A 108 12.23 -3.43 14.05
C ILE A 108 13.22 -4.11 15.02
N ARG A 109 13.82 -5.24 14.65
CA ARG A 109 14.79 -5.96 15.48
C ARG A 109 16.05 -5.16 15.73
N LYS A 110 16.57 -4.49 14.71
CA LYS A 110 17.74 -3.62 14.81
C LYS A 110 17.43 -2.27 15.49
N LYS A 111 16.16 -1.98 15.77
CA LYS A 111 15.71 -0.71 16.40
C LYS A 111 16.25 0.53 15.67
N VAL A 112 16.27 0.51 14.33
CA VAL A 112 16.87 1.56 13.51
C VAL A 112 16.17 2.90 13.76
N SER A 113 14.88 3.00 13.44
CA SER A 113 14.10 4.23 13.60
C SER A 113 12.61 3.90 13.66
N LYS A 114 11.86 4.65 14.49
CA LYS A 114 10.39 4.54 14.53
C LYS A 114 9.77 5.00 13.21
N THR A 115 10.30 6.06 12.63
CA THR A 115 9.83 6.62 11.34
C THR A 115 9.98 5.59 10.23
N LEU A 116 11.13 4.94 10.13
CA LEU A 116 11.38 3.88 9.16
C LEU A 116 10.44 2.69 9.39
N ALA A 117 10.27 2.26 10.64
CA ALA A 117 9.38 1.15 10.97
C ALA A 117 7.92 1.44 10.60
N ILE A 118 7.41 2.66 10.81
CA ILE A 118 6.08 3.08 10.39
C ILE A 118 5.97 3.09 8.87
N ALA A 119 6.92 3.69 8.17
CA ALA A 119 6.92 3.78 6.72
C ALA A 119 6.91 2.39 6.06
N VAL A 120 7.79 1.49 6.50
CA VAL A 120 7.85 0.12 5.96
C VAL A 120 6.61 -0.70 6.34
N SER A 121 6.02 -0.46 7.53
CA SER A 121 4.75 -1.11 7.92
C SER A 121 3.59 -0.67 7.02
N LEU A 122 3.52 0.62 6.65
CA LEU A 122 2.51 1.14 5.71
C LEU A 122 2.67 0.51 4.33
N ILE A 123 3.89 0.49 3.79
CA ILE A 123 4.20 -0.13 2.50
C ILE A 123 3.86 -1.61 2.52
N PHE A 124 4.24 -2.31 3.58
CA PHE A 124 3.95 -3.73 3.73
C PHE A 124 2.45 -4.01 3.80
N ALA A 125 1.71 -3.27 4.62
CA ALA A 125 0.25 -3.44 4.77
C ALA A 125 -0.47 -3.20 3.43
N GLY A 126 -0.16 -2.11 2.73
CA GLY A 126 -0.78 -1.82 1.43
C GLY A 126 -0.42 -2.85 0.36
N ALA A 127 0.86 -3.22 0.25
CA ALA A 127 1.27 -4.24 -0.70
C ALA A 127 0.60 -5.60 -0.41
N LEU A 128 0.46 -5.98 0.87
CA LEU A 128 -0.24 -7.20 1.27
C LEU A 128 -1.75 -7.12 0.97
N GLY A 129 -2.40 -5.96 1.20
CA GLY A 129 -3.81 -5.74 0.86
C GLY A 129 -4.10 -6.00 -0.61
N ASN A 130 -3.34 -5.39 -1.52
CA ASN A 130 -3.52 -5.59 -2.96
C ASN A 130 -3.17 -7.03 -3.43
N ILE A 131 -2.28 -7.74 -2.71
CA ILE A 131 -2.03 -9.15 -2.99
C ILE A 131 -3.21 -10.03 -2.59
N ILE A 132 -3.87 -9.75 -1.47
CA ILE A 132 -5.06 -10.50 -1.05
C ILE A 132 -6.12 -10.48 -2.16
N ASP A 133 -6.39 -9.33 -2.75
CA ASP A 133 -7.32 -9.20 -3.88
C ASP A 133 -6.85 -10.04 -5.07
N SER A 134 -5.60 -9.83 -5.51
CA SER A 134 -5.04 -10.50 -6.68
C SER A 134 -5.03 -12.03 -6.56
N VAL A 135 -4.82 -12.54 -5.36
CA VAL A 135 -4.77 -14.00 -5.11
C VAL A 135 -6.17 -14.59 -4.96
N PHE A 136 -7.05 -13.95 -4.19
CA PHE A 136 -8.27 -14.60 -3.71
C PHE A 136 -9.56 -14.09 -4.35
N TYR A 137 -9.64 -12.83 -4.81
CA TYR A 137 -10.94 -12.28 -5.24
C TYR A 137 -11.51 -12.97 -6.48
N GLY A 138 -10.66 -13.50 -7.36
CA GLY A 138 -11.12 -14.31 -8.49
C GLY A 138 -11.94 -15.55 -8.08
N VAL A 139 -11.60 -16.14 -6.94
CA VAL A 139 -12.29 -17.36 -6.42
C VAL A 139 -13.43 -16.98 -5.47
N LEU A 140 -13.28 -15.88 -4.71
CA LEU A 140 -14.22 -15.53 -3.65
C LEU A 140 -15.46 -14.78 -4.14
N PHE A 141 -15.42 -14.14 -5.30
CA PHE A 141 -16.51 -13.29 -5.79
C PHE A 141 -16.99 -13.72 -7.17
N SER A 142 -18.28 -13.47 -7.45
CA SER A 142 -18.80 -13.53 -8.81
C SER A 142 -18.31 -12.33 -9.64
N ASP A 143 -18.53 -12.39 -10.95
CA ASP A 143 -18.27 -11.27 -11.87
C ASP A 143 -19.12 -10.03 -11.52
N SER A 144 -18.53 -8.84 -11.68
CA SER A 144 -19.14 -7.53 -11.40
C SER A 144 -19.67 -6.83 -12.65
N LEU A 145 -19.52 -7.42 -13.84
CA LEU A 145 -19.92 -6.78 -15.10
C LEU A 145 -21.45 -6.70 -15.22
N GLY A 146 -21.99 -5.48 -15.17
CA GLY A 146 -23.43 -5.21 -15.29
C GLY A 146 -24.28 -5.69 -14.12
N LYS A 147 -23.68 -6.18 -13.03
CA LYS A 147 -24.36 -6.64 -11.82
C LYS A 147 -23.49 -6.43 -10.58
N VAL A 148 -24.11 -6.43 -9.41
CA VAL A 148 -23.40 -6.44 -8.13
C VAL A 148 -22.84 -7.84 -7.88
N ALA A 149 -21.58 -7.95 -7.50
CA ALA A 149 -20.95 -9.22 -7.21
C ALA A 149 -21.47 -9.84 -5.91
N THR A 150 -21.55 -11.16 -5.89
CA THR A 150 -21.88 -11.97 -4.71
C THR A 150 -20.62 -12.57 -4.12
N PHE A 151 -20.55 -12.62 -2.79
CA PHE A 151 -19.47 -13.30 -2.07
C PHE A 151 -19.79 -14.81 -1.98
N LEU A 152 -18.81 -15.65 -2.28
CA LEU A 152 -18.89 -17.11 -2.32
C LEU A 152 -20.08 -17.62 -3.16
N PRO A 153 -20.14 -17.26 -4.46
CA PRO A 153 -21.24 -17.68 -5.31
C PRO A 153 -21.25 -19.21 -5.49
N PRO A 154 -22.45 -19.85 -5.51
CA PRO A 154 -22.57 -21.33 -5.66
C PRO A 154 -21.94 -21.85 -6.94
N GLU A 155 -21.94 -21.06 -8.01
CA GLU A 155 -21.38 -21.40 -9.32
C GLU A 155 -19.86 -21.30 -9.39
N GLY A 156 -19.22 -20.84 -8.30
CA GLY A 156 -17.80 -20.51 -8.24
C GLY A 156 -17.48 -19.06 -8.59
N GLY A 157 -16.25 -18.64 -8.31
CA GLY A 157 -15.79 -17.28 -8.58
C GLY A 157 -15.59 -16.96 -10.06
N TYR A 158 -15.39 -15.66 -10.38
CA TYR A 158 -15.17 -15.20 -11.76
C TYR A 158 -13.82 -15.60 -12.35
N GLY A 159 -12.90 -16.10 -11.53
CA GLY A 159 -11.57 -16.51 -11.95
C GLY A 159 -10.98 -17.60 -11.08
N SER A 160 -9.71 -17.88 -11.27
CA SER A 160 -8.93 -18.81 -10.46
C SER A 160 -8.03 -18.09 -9.47
N LEU A 161 -7.34 -18.83 -8.59
CA LEU A 161 -6.30 -18.26 -7.72
C LEU A 161 -5.26 -17.48 -8.54
N PHE A 162 -4.78 -16.38 -8.01
CA PHE A 162 -3.82 -15.44 -8.62
C PHE A 162 -4.37 -14.63 -9.82
N HIS A 163 -5.67 -14.76 -10.13
CA HIS A 163 -6.32 -14.03 -11.21
C HIS A 163 -7.39 -13.05 -10.71
N GLY A 164 -7.40 -12.74 -9.41
CA GLY A 164 -8.27 -11.72 -8.84
C GLY A 164 -7.95 -10.32 -9.36
N HIS A 165 -8.94 -9.43 -9.42
CA HIS A 165 -8.77 -8.01 -9.71
C HIS A 165 -8.66 -7.23 -8.40
N VAL A 166 -7.80 -6.22 -8.37
CA VAL A 166 -7.72 -5.29 -7.26
C VAL A 166 -8.91 -4.35 -7.34
N VAL A 167 -9.59 -4.14 -6.21
CA VAL A 167 -10.73 -3.23 -6.12
C VAL A 167 -10.25 -1.83 -5.78
N ASP A 168 -10.51 -0.88 -6.67
CA ASP A 168 -10.24 0.54 -6.48
C ASP A 168 -11.56 1.30 -6.29
N MET A 169 -11.57 2.35 -5.41
CA MET A 169 -12.80 3.03 -5.08
C MET A 169 -12.69 4.53 -4.81
N LEU A 170 -11.52 5.04 -4.48
CA LEU A 170 -11.32 6.44 -4.11
C LEU A 170 -10.92 7.25 -5.34
N HIS A 171 -11.74 8.22 -5.74
CA HIS A 171 -11.51 9.08 -6.87
C HIS A 171 -11.55 10.55 -6.43
N PHE A 172 -10.48 11.28 -6.74
CA PHE A 172 -10.33 12.70 -6.38
C PHE A 172 -10.13 13.56 -7.62
N PRO A 173 -11.17 13.85 -8.41
CA PRO A 173 -11.08 14.75 -9.57
C PRO A 173 -10.95 16.20 -9.10
N ILE A 174 -9.78 16.59 -8.59
CA ILE A 174 -9.58 17.83 -7.83
C ILE A 174 -9.84 19.05 -8.71
N TRP A 175 -9.43 19.02 -9.97
CA TRP A 175 -9.57 20.14 -10.89
C TRP A 175 -9.88 19.66 -12.29
N LYS A 176 -10.95 20.22 -12.86
CA LYS A 176 -11.40 19.94 -14.23
C LYS A 176 -11.34 21.23 -15.03
N VAL A 177 -10.63 21.22 -16.15
CA VAL A 177 -10.45 22.39 -17.01
C VAL A 177 -10.41 21.98 -18.48
N ILE A 178 -10.90 22.86 -19.36
CA ILE A 178 -10.62 22.76 -20.78
C ILE A 178 -9.29 23.51 -21.00
N LEU A 179 -8.29 22.80 -21.52
CA LEU A 179 -6.96 23.37 -21.74
C LEU A 179 -7.05 24.45 -22.84
N PRO A 180 -6.32 25.58 -22.67
CA PRO A 180 -6.28 26.64 -23.63
C PRO A 180 -5.87 26.16 -25.04
N GLU A 181 -6.49 26.67 -26.09
CA GLU A 181 -6.26 26.24 -27.49
C GLU A 181 -4.82 26.44 -27.99
N TRP A 182 -4.08 27.39 -27.38
CA TRP A 182 -2.69 27.64 -27.71
C TRP A 182 -1.71 26.56 -27.24
N LEU A 183 -2.14 25.59 -26.41
CA LEU A 183 -1.27 24.54 -25.87
C LEU A 183 -1.01 23.49 -26.96
N PRO A 184 0.25 23.25 -27.36
CA PRO A 184 0.58 22.24 -28.36
C PRO A 184 0.10 20.84 -27.90
N PHE A 185 -0.50 20.05 -28.81
CA PHE A 185 -0.99 18.69 -28.65
C PHE A 185 -2.18 18.49 -27.70
N PHE A 186 -2.46 19.41 -26.78
CA PHE A 186 -3.49 19.28 -25.72
C PHE A 186 -4.53 20.41 -25.76
N GLY A 187 -4.36 21.43 -26.58
CA GLY A 187 -5.28 22.55 -26.68
C GLY A 187 -6.73 22.13 -27.00
N GLY A 188 -7.68 22.74 -26.32
CA GLY A 188 -9.12 22.45 -26.43
C GLY A 188 -9.55 21.11 -25.79
N LYS A 189 -8.64 20.30 -25.29
CA LYS A 189 -8.99 19.04 -24.64
C LYS A 189 -9.42 19.24 -23.20
N PHE A 190 -10.38 18.42 -22.77
CA PHE A 190 -10.78 18.34 -21.36
C PHE A 190 -9.68 17.64 -20.54
N PHE A 191 -9.24 18.31 -19.49
CA PHE A 191 -8.21 17.81 -18.59
C PHE A 191 -8.74 17.71 -17.16
N THR A 192 -8.57 16.54 -16.55
CA THR A 192 -8.86 16.33 -15.13
C THR A 192 -7.55 16.14 -14.39
N PHE A 193 -7.29 17.00 -13.42
CA PHE A 193 -6.15 16.80 -12.52
C PHE A 193 -6.47 15.73 -11.50
N PHE A 194 -5.64 14.72 -11.44
CA PHE A 194 -5.75 13.54 -10.58
C PHE A 194 -6.97 12.66 -10.92
N GLU A 195 -6.93 12.06 -12.11
CA GLU A 195 -7.97 11.16 -12.62
C GLU A 195 -7.93 9.71 -12.08
N PRO A 196 -6.77 9.17 -11.59
CA PRO A 196 -6.71 7.79 -11.11
C PRO A 196 -7.68 7.50 -9.97
N VAL A 197 -8.33 6.33 -10.03
CA VAL A 197 -9.05 5.73 -8.92
C VAL A 197 -8.09 4.80 -8.18
N PHE A 198 -8.10 4.82 -6.86
CA PHE A 198 -7.19 4.04 -6.02
C PHE A 198 -7.90 3.55 -4.75
N ASN A 199 -7.21 2.81 -3.91
CA ASN A 199 -7.75 2.20 -2.70
C ASN A 199 -6.96 2.56 -1.44
N VAL A 200 -7.38 2.04 -0.28
CA VAL A 200 -6.73 2.31 1.02
C VAL A 200 -5.30 1.73 1.06
N ALA A 201 -5.08 0.58 0.42
CA ALA A 201 -3.75 -0.02 0.31
C ALA A 201 -2.77 0.88 -0.46
N ASP A 202 -3.22 1.50 -1.57
CA ASP A 202 -2.41 2.44 -2.35
C ASP A 202 -2.09 3.70 -1.56
N MET A 203 -3.05 4.21 -0.77
CA MET A 203 -2.81 5.33 0.15
C MET A 203 -1.72 4.97 1.19
N ALA A 204 -1.77 3.77 1.74
CA ALA A 204 -0.78 3.30 2.69
C ALA A 204 0.61 3.21 2.05
N ILE A 205 0.73 2.61 0.85
CA ILE A 205 1.99 2.53 0.10
C ILE A 205 2.53 3.95 -0.18
N SER A 206 1.70 4.82 -0.75
CA SER A 206 2.09 6.17 -1.14
C SER A 206 2.52 7.00 0.07
N THR A 207 1.79 6.90 1.19
CA THR A 207 2.15 7.55 2.46
C THR A 207 3.48 7.02 2.99
N GLY A 208 3.67 5.70 2.99
CA GLY A 208 4.92 5.08 3.44
C GLY A 208 6.12 5.54 2.61
N ILE A 209 5.99 5.55 1.28
CA ILE A 209 7.02 6.07 0.35
C ILE A 209 7.26 7.57 0.60
N GLY A 210 6.19 8.35 0.75
CA GLY A 210 6.29 9.78 1.09
C GLY A 210 7.10 10.02 2.37
N ILE A 211 6.85 9.24 3.42
CA ILE A 211 7.63 9.30 4.67
C ILE A 211 9.12 9.02 4.39
N LEU A 212 9.44 8.02 3.58
CA LEU A 212 10.84 7.70 3.26
C LEU A 212 11.53 8.82 2.47
N ILE A 213 10.82 9.50 1.59
CA ILE A 213 11.37 10.59 0.77
C ILE A 213 11.57 11.86 1.61
N PHE A 214 10.51 12.33 2.28
CA PHE A 214 10.52 13.62 2.97
C PHE A 214 11.21 13.57 4.33
N PHE A 215 11.20 12.43 5.00
CA PHE A 215 11.80 12.23 6.32
C PHE A 215 13.00 11.28 6.28
N ASN A 216 13.73 11.20 5.16
CA ASN A 216 14.85 10.29 4.97
C ASN A 216 15.91 10.40 6.07
N LYS A 217 16.29 11.64 6.45
CA LYS A 217 17.26 11.87 7.54
C LYS A 217 16.81 11.29 8.88
N SER A 218 15.51 11.33 9.18
CA SER A 218 14.94 10.76 10.41
C SER A 218 14.74 9.25 10.28
N ALA A 219 14.37 8.77 9.09
CA ALA A 219 14.14 7.37 8.82
C ALA A 219 15.43 6.54 8.87
N PHE A 220 16.53 7.07 8.31
CA PHE A 220 17.83 6.38 8.20
C PHE A 220 18.88 6.87 9.21
N LYS A 221 18.48 7.64 10.22
CA LYS A 221 19.40 8.06 11.30
C LYS A 221 19.85 6.81 12.06
N GLU A 222 21.12 6.43 11.89
CA GLU A 222 21.76 5.44 12.75
C GLU A 222 21.80 5.94 14.20
N LYS A 223 21.57 5.02 15.14
CA LYS A 223 21.90 5.32 16.54
C LYS A 223 23.41 5.46 16.60
N GLU A 224 23.90 6.69 16.84
CA GLU A 224 25.26 6.86 17.31
C GLU A 224 25.47 5.93 18.50
N SER A 225 26.29 4.92 18.32
CA SER A 225 26.69 4.03 19.40
C SER A 225 27.47 4.89 20.40
N ASN A 226 27.05 4.88 21.68
CA ASN A 226 27.74 5.56 22.76
C ASN A 226 29.09 4.87 23.09
N GLU A 227 29.76 4.29 22.09
CA GLU A 227 31.09 3.65 22.26
C GLU A 227 32.23 4.68 22.33
N SER A 228 32.02 5.90 21.84
CA SER A 228 33.07 6.94 21.88
C SER A 228 33.27 7.60 23.27
N THR A 229 32.43 7.26 24.25
CA THR A 229 32.53 7.86 25.60
C THR A 229 33.30 6.99 26.59
N GLU A 230 33.57 5.74 26.28
CA GLU A 230 34.36 4.87 27.16
C GLU A 230 35.85 4.86 26.82
N GLU A 231 36.28 5.07 25.60
CA GLU A 231 37.71 5.13 25.23
C GLU A 231 38.44 6.33 25.85
N HIS A 232 37.76 7.47 26.03
CA HIS A 232 38.39 8.64 26.69
C HIS A 232 38.50 8.54 28.19
N LYS A 233 37.99 7.50 28.85
CA LYS A 233 38.10 7.31 30.29
C LYS A 233 39.29 6.46 30.71
N PHE A 234 39.92 5.77 29.79
CA PHE A 234 41.10 4.91 30.08
C PHE A 234 42.43 5.57 29.72
N GLU A 235 42.44 6.73 29.04
CA GLU A 235 43.68 7.45 28.71
C GLU A 235 44.13 8.47 29.80
N ASN A 236 43.38 8.63 30.90
CA ASN A 236 43.68 9.56 31.97
C ASN A 236 43.79 8.90 33.36
N VAL A 237 44.35 7.68 33.42
CA VAL A 237 44.79 7.08 34.71
C VAL A 237 46.26 6.73 34.66
#